data_7f9fc9a15ff88f9cca7daf25b70b2161
#
_entry.id   7f9fc9a15ff88f9cca7daf25b70b2161
#
_cell.length_a   1.000
_cell.length_b   1.000
_cell.length_c   1.000
_cell.angle_alpha   90.00
_cell.angle_beta   90.00
_cell.angle_gamma   90.00
#
_symmetry.space_group_name_H-M   'P 1'
#
loop_
_entity.id
_entity.type
_entity.pdbx_description
1 polymer ?
#
loop_
_entity_poly.entity_id
_entity_poly.type
_entity_poly.pdbx_seq_one_letter_code
_entity_poly.pdbx_strand_id
1 'polypeptide(L)'
;SSLVLRNVSQLGSIMVYRHVSQAIDCLTSWRMSHQNVQQLVVKTGELIQTRSTHESRYDGIISKKKVPYLYLEGDGVKIGGQKKQSLEIHRFQVCEGSQKVGNRTEMIAPHFVSHLNRQQAQKEIMNYIQAHYDLTNTVVVSNSDGGSGYEKAVFDELSLGCLRHEHFRDRYHVHRKIKERLSFVPQLQNRMIQAIQHYHWPEV
;
A
#
# COMPACT_ATOMS: atom_id res chain seq x y z
N SER A 1 -21.61 14.17 -20.51
CA SER A 1 -20.31 14.85 -20.65
C SER A 1 -19.25 14.04 -19.91
N SER A 2 -18.07 13.85 -20.51
CA SER A 2 -16.95 13.08 -19.93
C SER A 2 -16.49 13.65 -18.56
N LEU A 3 -16.60 14.97 -18.40
CA LEU A 3 -16.26 15.65 -17.14
C LEU A 3 -17.19 15.23 -15.99
N VAL A 4 -18.50 15.13 -16.25
CA VAL A 4 -19.48 14.70 -15.24
C VAL A 4 -19.20 13.26 -14.80
N LEU A 5 -18.95 12.35 -15.74
CA LEU A 5 -18.64 10.95 -15.45
C LEU A 5 -17.37 10.83 -14.61
N ARG A 6 -16.32 11.59 -14.95
CA ARG A 6 -15.08 11.67 -14.18
C ARG A 6 -15.32 12.15 -12.75
N ASN A 7 -16.05 13.26 -12.59
CA ASN A 7 -16.31 13.83 -11.27
C ASN A 7 -17.17 12.91 -10.41
N VAL A 8 -18.18 12.26 -10.98
CA VAL A 8 -19.01 11.27 -10.27
C VAL A 8 -18.17 10.07 -9.83
N SER A 9 -17.28 9.55 -10.68
CA SER A 9 -16.39 8.46 -10.32
C SER A 9 -15.42 8.86 -9.22
N GLN A 10 -14.88 10.08 -9.26
CA GLN A 10 -14.00 10.60 -8.23
C GLN A 10 -14.71 10.79 -6.89
N LEU A 11 -15.94 11.34 -6.88
CA LEU A 11 -16.75 11.43 -5.67
C LEU A 11 -17.10 10.05 -5.13
N GLY A 12 -17.43 9.09 -5.99
CA GLY A 12 -17.76 7.73 -5.60
C GLY A 12 -16.57 6.93 -5.05
N SER A 13 -15.33 7.35 -5.29
CA SER A 13 -14.14 6.75 -4.68
C SER A 13 -13.88 7.21 -3.24
N ILE A 14 -14.47 8.32 -2.82
CA ILE A 14 -14.25 8.94 -1.50
C ILE A 14 -15.51 9.04 -0.63
N MET A 15 -16.70 8.80 -1.21
CA MET A 15 -18.00 8.92 -0.54
C MET A 15 -18.85 7.68 -0.76
N VAL A 16 -19.81 7.46 0.15
CA VAL A 16 -20.82 6.43 -0.03
C VAL A 16 -21.71 6.75 -1.24
N TYR A 17 -21.94 5.79 -2.12
CA TYR A 17 -22.65 5.98 -3.39
C TYR A 17 -24.02 6.64 -3.26
N ARG A 18 -24.74 6.38 -2.14
CA ARG A 18 -26.03 7.05 -1.84
C ARG A 18 -25.86 8.56 -1.62
N HIS A 19 -24.78 8.96 -0.94
CA HIS A 19 -24.50 10.38 -0.72
C HIS A 19 -24.09 11.07 -2.03
N VAL A 20 -23.34 10.38 -2.90
CA VAL A 20 -23.05 10.91 -4.24
C VAL A 20 -24.33 11.11 -5.05
N SER A 21 -25.24 10.13 -5.04
CA SER A 21 -26.54 10.23 -5.69
C SER A 21 -27.33 11.44 -5.17
N GLN A 22 -27.42 11.63 -3.87
CA GLN A 22 -28.10 12.78 -3.24
C GLN A 22 -27.43 14.11 -3.60
N ALA A 23 -26.10 14.16 -3.61
CA ALA A 23 -25.36 15.37 -4.01
C ALA A 23 -25.65 15.75 -5.46
N ILE A 24 -25.69 14.78 -6.38
CA ILE A 24 -26.04 15.02 -7.78
C ILE A 24 -27.47 15.59 -7.88
N ASP A 25 -28.46 15.00 -7.18
CA ASP A 25 -29.85 15.45 -7.19
C ASP A 25 -29.99 16.87 -6.61
N CYS A 26 -29.18 17.23 -5.60
CA CYS A 26 -29.23 18.57 -4.99
C CYS A 26 -28.50 19.65 -5.79
N LEU A 27 -27.39 19.31 -6.44
CA LEU A 27 -26.49 20.28 -7.06
C LEU A 27 -26.69 20.43 -8.59
N THR A 28 -27.44 19.51 -9.20
CA THR A 28 -27.64 19.49 -10.66
C THR A 28 -29.09 19.17 -10.99
N SER A 29 -29.47 19.41 -12.24
CA SER A 29 -30.76 18.95 -12.77
C SER A 29 -30.76 17.45 -13.15
N TRP A 30 -29.70 16.75 -12.88
CA TRP A 30 -29.53 15.34 -13.24
C TRP A 30 -29.91 14.45 -12.05
N ARG A 31 -30.46 13.29 -12.37
CA ARG A 31 -30.71 12.23 -11.38
C ARG A 31 -29.91 11.00 -11.74
N MET A 32 -29.22 10.47 -10.74
CA MET A 32 -28.44 9.25 -10.90
C MET A 32 -28.64 8.34 -9.69
N SER A 33 -29.09 7.10 -9.89
CA SER A 33 -29.22 6.17 -8.80
C SER A 33 -27.87 5.77 -8.20
N HIS A 34 -27.83 5.42 -6.93
CA HIS A 34 -26.60 4.94 -6.29
C HIS A 34 -26.03 3.67 -6.95
N GLN A 35 -26.87 2.84 -7.59
CA GLN A 35 -26.44 1.69 -8.37
C GLN A 35 -25.68 2.14 -9.63
N ASN A 36 -26.17 3.15 -10.33
CA ASN A 36 -25.49 3.72 -11.49
C ASN A 36 -24.15 4.36 -11.10
N VAL A 37 -24.09 5.03 -9.94
CA VAL A 37 -22.83 5.55 -9.39
C VAL A 37 -21.85 4.40 -9.16
N GLN A 38 -22.28 3.31 -8.52
CA GLN A 38 -21.45 2.12 -8.30
C GLN A 38 -20.91 1.55 -9.62
N GLN A 39 -21.80 1.30 -10.60
CA GLN A 39 -21.39 0.76 -11.90
C GLN A 39 -20.37 1.65 -12.60
N LEU A 40 -20.56 2.97 -12.51
CA LEU A 40 -19.64 3.93 -13.10
C LEU A 40 -18.26 3.90 -12.44
N VAL A 41 -18.22 3.84 -11.10
CA VAL A 41 -16.97 3.75 -10.34
C VAL A 41 -16.22 2.46 -10.68
N VAL A 42 -16.91 1.32 -10.70
CA VAL A 42 -16.32 0.03 -11.06
C VAL A 42 -15.76 0.06 -12.49
N LYS A 43 -16.56 0.49 -13.46
CA LYS A 43 -16.12 0.58 -14.87
C LYS A 43 -14.93 1.53 -15.03
N THR A 44 -14.90 2.64 -14.31
CA THR A 44 -13.77 3.57 -14.34
C THR A 44 -12.52 2.93 -13.75
N GLY A 45 -12.66 2.18 -12.64
CA GLY A 45 -11.56 1.41 -12.04
C GLY A 45 -10.97 0.38 -13.00
N GLU A 46 -11.82 -0.38 -13.69
CA GLU A 46 -11.41 -1.36 -14.71
C GLU A 46 -10.62 -0.70 -15.87
N LEU A 47 -11.08 0.44 -16.34
CA LEU A 47 -10.39 1.19 -17.39
C LEU A 47 -9.02 1.71 -16.93
N ILE A 48 -8.92 2.22 -15.70
CA ILE A 48 -7.65 2.65 -15.11
C ILE A 48 -6.69 1.48 -14.99
N GLN A 49 -7.16 0.34 -14.48
CA GLN A 49 -6.35 -0.88 -14.34
C GLN A 49 -5.84 -1.38 -15.69
N THR A 50 -6.72 -1.42 -16.69
CA THR A 50 -6.35 -1.82 -18.08
C THR A 50 -5.28 -0.90 -18.63
N ARG A 51 -5.46 0.42 -18.47
CA ARG A 51 -4.49 1.40 -18.92
C ARG A 51 -3.13 1.26 -18.22
N SER A 52 -3.12 1.14 -16.91
CA SER A 52 -1.90 0.92 -16.12
C SER A 52 -1.15 -0.34 -16.57
N THR A 53 -1.86 -1.42 -16.84
CA THR A 53 -1.28 -2.65 -17.36
C THR A 53 -0.68 -2.48 -18.76
N HIS A 54 -1.30 -1.68 -19.61
CA HIS A 54 -0.75 -1.35 -20.93
C HIS A 54 0.48 -0.44 -20.84
N GLU A 55 0.42 0.62 -20.05
CA GLU A 55 1.56 1.54 -19.84
C GLU A 55 2.78 0.79 -19.33
N SER A 56 2.63 -0.11 -18.36
CA SER A 56 3.73 -0.95 -17.84
C SER A 56 4.40 -1.85 -18.90
N ARG A 57 3.71 -2.17 -19.99
CA ARG A 57 4.25 -2.99 -21.09
C ARG A 57 5.02 -2.16 -22.13
N TYR A 58 4.73 -0.86 -22.24
CA TYR A 58 5.34 0.02 -23.25
C TYR A 58 6.52 0.84 -22.71
N ASP A 59 6.70 0.92 -21.39
CA ASP A 59 7.79 1.69 -20.74
C ASP A 59 9.21 1.08 -20.93
N GLY A 60 9.37 0.10 -21.79
CA GLY A 60 10.65 -0.57 -22.04
C GLY A 60 11.76 0.30 -22.69
N ILE A 61 11.56 1.60 -22.88
CA ILE A 61 12.52 2.52 -23.51
C ILE A 61 12.96 3.64 -22.53
N ILE A 62 12.35 3.76 -21.35
CA ILE A 62 12.73 4.78 -20.40
C ILE A 62 13.98 4.34 -19.65
N SER A 63 15.02 5.19 -19.61
CA SER A 63 16.21 4.90 -18.80
C SER A 63 15.79 4.76 -17.34
N LYS A 64 16.09 3.60 -16.74
CA LYS A 64 15.74 3.30 -15.35
C LYS A 64 16.36 4.32 -14.41
N LYS A 65 15.58 4.78 -13.46
CA LYS A 65 16.01 5.76 -12.46
C LYS A 65 16.99 5.10 -11.48
N LYS A 66 18.08 5.79 -11.17
CA LYS A 66 19.03 5.41 -10.12
C LYS A 66 18.74 6.25 -8.88
N VAL A 67 18.49 5.60 -7.76
CA VAL A 67 18.23 6.24 -6.47
C VAL A 67 19.13 5.63 -5.40
N PRO A 68 19.61 6.40 -4.42
CA PRO A 68 20.44 5.86 -3.35
C PRO A 68 19.65 4.96 -2.40
N TYR A 69 18.39 5.27 -2.18
CA TYR A 69 17.47 4.52 -1.31
C TYR A 69 16.14 4.26 -1.99
N LEU A 70 15.55 3.10 -1.73
CA LEU A 70 14.18 2.75 -2.11
C LEU A 70 13.50 2.09 -0.90
N TYR A 71 12.32 2.57 -0.57
CA TYR A 71 11.54 2.09 0.59
C TYR A 71 10.38 1.25 0.11
N LEU A 72 10.25 0.05 0.65
CA LEU A 72 9.18 -0.91 0.33
C LEU A 72 8.36 -1.20 1.58
N GLU A 73 7.04 -1.24 1.44
CA GLU A 73 6.15 -1.69 2.49
C GLU A 73 5.11 -2.65 1.92
N GLY A 74 4.71 -3.63 2.73
CA GLY A 74 3.65 -4.56 2.39
C GLY A 74 2.78 -4.88 3.60
N ASP A 75 1.46 -4.87 3.40
CA ASP A 75 0.48 -5.13 4.44
C ASP A 75 -0.81 -5.73 3.87
N GLY A 76 -1.51 -6.52 4.68
CA GLY A 76 -2.82 -7.07 4.39
C GLY A 76 -3.92 -6.36 5.20
N VAL A 77 -4.83 -5.69 4.50
CA VAL A 77 -5.96 -5.00 5.14
C VAL A 77 -7.21 -5.86 5.06
N LYS A 78 -7.70 -6.31 6.23
CA LYS A 78 -8.95 -7.06 6.31
C LYS A 78 -10.15 -6.12 6.31
N ILE A 79 -11.05 -6.33 5.38
CA ILE A 79 -12.31 -5.58 5.25
C ILE A 79 -13.47 -6.52 5.57
N GLY A 80 -14.38 -6.06 6.44
CA GLY A 80 -15.63 -6.76 6.69
C GLY A 80 -16.53 -6.74 5.45
N GLY A 81 -16.80 -7.91 4.90
CA GLY A 81 -17.72 -8.08 3.78
C GLY A 81 -19.15 -8.33 4.24
N GLN A 82 -20.09 -8.32 3.30
CA GLN A 82 -21.46 -8.76 3.54
C GLN A 82 -21.47 -10.26 3.91
N LYS A 83 -22.47 -10.70 4.68
CA LYS A 83 -22.64 -12.10 5.10
C LYS A 83 -21.48 -12.69 5.94
N LYS A 84 -20.83 -11.88 6.81
CA LYS A 84 -19.73 -12.31 7.68
C LYS A 84 -18.48 -12.83 6.94
N GLN A 85 -18.36 -12.60 5.65
CA GLN A 85 -17.14 -12.89 4.91
C GLN A 85 -16.15 -11.75 5.12
N SER A 86 -14.89 -12.06 5.43
CA SER A 86 -13.82 -11.07 5.43
C SER A 86 -13.08 -11.14 4.10
N LEU A 87 -12.89 -10.01 3.47
CA LEU A 87 -12.01 -9.84 2.32
C LEU A 87 -10.68 -9.29 2.83
N GLU A 88 -9.58 -9.78 2.28
CA GLU A 88 -8.26 -9.22 2.54
C GLU A 88 -7.76 -8.52 1.27
N ILE A 89 -7.43 -7.24 1.40
CA ILE A 89 -6.76 -6.48 0.34
C ILE A 89 -5.29 -6.48 0.65
N HIS A 90 -4.50 -7.07 -0.25
CA HIS A 90 -3.06 -7.07 -0.20
C HIS A 90 -2.52 -5.81 -0.85
N ARG A 91 -1.74 -5.04 -0.10
CA ARG A 91 -1.15 -3.79 -0.55
C ARG A 91 0.35 -3.83 -0.46
N PHE A 92 1.01 -3.43 -1.53
CA PHE A 92 2.42 -3.11 -1.55
C PHE A 92 2.60 -1.65 -1.96
N GLN A 93 3.60 -1.01 -1.40
CA GLN A 93 3.98 0.34 -1.79
C GLN A 93 5.49 0.48 -1.91
N VAL A 94 5.90 1.37 -2.80
CA VAL A 94 7.29 1.76 -2.98
C VAL A 94 7.39 3.28 -3.02
N CYS A 95 8.43 3.85 -2.42
CA CYS A 95 8.71 5.28 -2.51
C CYS A 95 10.23 5.53 -2.39
N GLU A 96 10.67 6.71 -2.80
CA GLU A 96 12.08 7.13 -2.77
C GLU A 96 12.48 7.78 -1.44
N GLY A 97 11.55 7.86 -0.50
CA GLY A 97 11.74 8.49 0.80
C GLY A 97 10.55 9.32 1.22
N SER A 98 10.77 10.21 2.16
CA SER A 98 9.76 11.16 2.63
C SER A 98 10.36 12.54 2.81
N GLN A 99 9.53 13.56 2.66
CA GLN A 99 9.89 14.95 2.87
C GLN A 99 8.86 15.65 3.74
N LYS A 100 9.31 16.67 4.47
CA LYS A 100 8.43 17.49 5.29
C LYS A 100 7.85 18.63 4.45
N VAL A 101 6.51 18.68 4.34
CA VAL A 101 5.80 19.75 3.64
C VAL A 101 4.88 20.45 4.64
N GLY A 102 5.34 21.59 5.16
CA GLY A 102 4.68 22.24 6.28
C GLY A 102 4.69 21.37 7.55
N ASN A 103 3.51 21.06 8.09
CA ASN A 103 3.34 20.19 9.26
C ASN A 103 3.10 18.71 8.90
N ARG A 104 3.12 18.35 7.61
CA ARG A 104 2.87 16.98 7.14
C ARG A 104 4.15 16.36 6.59
N THR A 105 4.22 15.04 6.66
CA THR A 105 5.24 14.25 5.97
C THR A 105 4.60 13.65 4.74
N GLU A 106 5.20 13.85 3.57
CA GLU A 106 4.74 13.32 2.29
C GLU A 106 5.80 12.38 1.72
N MET A 107 5.34 11.31 1.09
CA MET A 107 6.23 10.37 0.40
C MET A 107 6.70 10.97 -0.93
N ILE A 108 7.95 10.69 -1.26
CA ILE A 108 8.56 11.08 -2.54
C ILE A 108 8.32 9.97 -3.56
N ALA A 109 7.75 10.32 -4.71
CA ALA A 109 7.45 9.40 -5.81
C ALA A 109 6.76 8.09 -5.36
N PRO A 110 5.64 8.14 -4.60
CA PRO A 110 4.97 6.96 -4.13
C PRO A 110 4.27 6.20 -5.26
N HIS A 111 4.41 4.88 -5.26
CA HIS A 111 3.61 4.01 -6.10
C HIS A 111 2.96 2.92 -5.23
N PHE A 112 1.68 2.65 -5.49
CA PHE A 112 0.86 1.73 -4.70
C PHE A 112 0.27 0.66 -5.60
N VAL A 113 0.32 -0.58 -5.14
CA VAL A 113 -0.39 -1.71 -5.73
C VAL A 113 -1.32 -2.30 -4.68
N SER A 114 -2.57 -2.55 -5.06
CA SER A 114 -3.55 -3.19 -4.17
C SER A 114 -4.34 -4.23 -4.95
N HIS A 115 -4.42 -5.46 -4.43
CA HIS A 115 -5.12 -6.56 -5.09
C HIS A 115 -5.73 -7.52 -4.07
N LEU A 116 -6.80 -8.22 -4.45
CA LEU A 116 -7.39 -9.30 -3.63
C LEU A 116 -6.52 -10.57 -3.62
N ASN A 117 -5.67 -10.74 -4.62
CA ASN A 117 -4.71 -11.82 -4.69
C ASN A 117 -3.32 -11.28 -4.39
N ARG A 118 -2.69 -11.77 -3.32
CA ARG A 118 -1.36 -11.33 -2.86
C ARG A 118 -0.26 -11.55 -3.89
N GLN A 119 -0.25 -12.71 -4.54
CA GLN A 119 0.77 -13.01 -5.55
C GLN A 119 0.69 -12.05 -6.75
N GLN A 120 -0.53 -11.67 -7.12
CA GLN A 120 -0.75 -10.69 -8.18
C GLN A 120 -0.25 -9.30 -7.75
N ALA A 121 -0.55 -8.86 -6.52
CA ALA A 121 -0.03 -7.61 -5.98
C ALA A 121 1.51 -7.59 -5.93
N GLN A 122 2.12 -8.69 -5.47
CA GLN A 122 3.58 -8.84 -5.43
C GLN A 122 4.19 -8.78 -6.83
N LYS A 123 3.60 -9.48 -7.80
CA LYS A 123 4.07 -9.47 -9.19
C LYS A 123 3.97 -8.07 -9.82
N GLU A 124 2.88 -7.36 -9.57
CA GLU A 124 2.68 -6.01 -10.12
C GLU A 124 3.69 -5.01 -9.55
N ILE A 125 3.92 -5.02 -8.23
CA ILE A 125 4.92 -4.12 -7.62
C ILE A 125 6.34 -4.48 -8.08
N MET A 126 6.66 -5.77 -8.24
CA MET A 126 7.94 -6.23 -8.77
C MET A 126 8.15 -5.73 -10.20
N ASN A 127 7.17 -5.89 -11.06
CA ASN A 127 7.23 -5.39 -12.43
C ASN A 127 7.46 -3.88 -12.48
N TYR A 128 6.76 -3.12 -11.62
CA TYR A 128 6.94 -1.69 -11.52
C TYR A 128 8.37 -1.32 -11.12
N ILE A 129 8.90 -1.95 -10.06
CA ILE A 129 10.28 -1.69 -9.60
C ILE A 129 11.28 -1.99 -10.73
N GLN A 130 11.13 -3.15 -11.36
CA GLN A 130 12.05 -3.58 -12.45
C GLN A 130 11.97 -2.69 -13.69
N ALA A 131 10.79 -2.14 -13.99
CA ALA A 131 10.62 -1.24 -15.13
C ALA A 131 11.22 0.15 -14.88
N HIS A 132 11.11 0.67 -13.65
CA HIS A 132 11.39 2.08 -13.36
C HIS A 132 12.74 2.32 -12.68
N TYR A 133 13.32 1.32 -11.99
CA TYR A 133 14.53 1.49 -11.18
C TYR A 133 15.67 0.58 -11.61
N ASP A 134 16.88 1.14 -11.59
CA ASP A 134 18.15 0.39 -11.60
C ASP A 134 18.64 0.31 -10.16
N LEU A 135 18.52 -0.87 -9.56
CA LEU A 135 18.82 -1.10 -8.16
C LEU A 135 20.29 -1.39 -7.86
N THR A 136 21.16 -1.47 -8.87
CA THR A 136 22.57 -1.93 -8.73
C THR A 136 23.33 -1.19 -7.63
N ASN A 137 23.05 0.10 -7.42
CA ASN A 137 23.67 0.95 -6.39
C ASN A 137 22.66 1.48 -5.38
N THR A 138 21.52 0.81 -5.23
CA THR A 138 20.42 1.23 -4.35
C THR A 138 20.43 0.40 -3.08
N VAL A 139 20.29 1.06 -1.93
CA VAL A 139 19.95 0.40 -0.67
C VAL A 139 18.43 0.31 -0.59
N VAL A 140 17.89 -0.90 -0.52
CA VAL A 140 16.45 -1.12 -0.33
C VAL A 140 16.18 -1.31 1.15
N VAL A 141 15.23 -0.54 1.66
CA VAL A 141 14.74 -0.63 3.04
C VAL A 141 13.29 -1.09 2.99
N SER A 142 12.99 -2.23 3.58
CA SER A 142 11.61 -2.74 3.60
C SER A 142 11.04 -2.84 5.01
N ASN A 143 9.73 -2.72 5.11
CA ASN A 143 8.98 -2.83 6.36
C ASN A 143 7.70 -3.64 6.18
N SER A 144 7.37 -4.48 7.16
CA SER A 144 6.11 -5.21 7.21
C SER A 144 5.74 -5.60 8.65
N ASP A 145 4.51 -6.05 8.84
CA ASP A 145 4.06 -6.62 10.12
C ASP A 145 4.64 -8.03 10.41
N GLY A 146 5.29 -8.64 9.40
CA GLY A 146 5.80 -10.01 9.44
C GLY A 146 4.71 -11.07 9.45
N GLY A 147 3.50 -10.72 9.00
CA GLY A 147 2.41 -11.66 8.77
C GLY A 147 2.70 -12.62 7.62
N SER A 148 1.88 -13.70 7.54
CA SER A 148 2.04 -14.68 6.46
C SER A 148 1.94 -14.05 5.08
N GLY A 149 3.00 -14.20 4.28
CA GLY A 149 3.13 -13.63 2.96
C GLY A 149 3.69 -12.21 2.92
N TYR A 150 4.17 -11.71 4.06
CA TYR A 150 4.89 -10.45 4.20
C TYR A 150 6.18 -10.66 5.01
N GLU A 151 6.72 -11.87 4.93
CA GLU A 151 8.00 -12.22 5.54
C GLU A 151 9.16 -11.59 4.75
N LYS A 152 10.31 -11.51 5.40
CA LYS A 152 11.54 -10.97 4.78
C LYS A 152 11.82 -11.55 3.38
N ALA A 153 11.58 -12.84 3.17
CA ALA A 153 11.83 -13.53 1.89
C ALA A 153 11.07 -12.90 0.71
N VAL A 154 9.83 -12.42 0.93
CA VAL A 154 9.05 -11.72 -0.10
C VAL A 154 9.74 -10.43 -0.52
N PHE A 155 10.28 -9.68 0.44
CA PHE A 155 10.98 -8.42 0.17
C PHE A 155 12.40 -8.65 -0.39
N ASP A 156 13.05 -9.77 -0.04
CA ASP A 156 14.31 -10.18 -0.68
C ASP A 156 14.11 -10.39 -2.20
N GLU A 157 12.97 -11.01 -2.60
CA GLU A 157 12.63 -11.17 -4.03
C GLU A 157 12.36 -9.82 -4.71
N LEU A 158 11.65 -8.90 -4.06
CA LEU A 158 11.36 -7.57 -4.60
C LEU A 158 12.62 -6.70 -4.72
N SER A 159 13.66 -7.02 -3.96
CA SER A 159 14.92 -6.27 -3.87
C SER A 159 16.06 -6.89 -4.70
N LEU A 160 15.77 -7.88 -5.54
CA LEU A 160 16.79 -8.57 -6.34
C LEU A 160 17.62 -7.59 -7.18
N GLY A 161 18.93 -7.71 -7.09
CA GLY A 161 19.88 -6.86 -7.80
C GLY A 161 20.20 -5.55 -7.08
N CYS A 162 19.70 -5.29 -5.89
CA CYS A 162 20.09 -4.12 -5.09
C CYS A 162 21.47 -4.29 -4.46
N LEU A 163 22.09 -3.14 -4.10
CA LEU A 163 23.37 -3.12 -3.39
C LEU A 163 23.27 -3.77 -2.02
N ARG A 164 22.19 -3.49 -1.29
CA ARG A 164 21.94 -3.98 0.07
C ARG A 164 20.43 -3.91 0.35
N HIS A 165 19.91 -4.95 1.02
CA HIS A 165 18.53 -4.98 1.50
C HIS A 165 18.49 -5.07 3.02
N GLU A 166 17.76 -4.15 3.65
CA GLU A 166 17.45 -4.14 5.08
C GLU A 166 15.97 -4.29 5.29
N HIS A 167 15.58 -5.30 6.09
CA HIS A 167 14.18 -5.57 6.40
C HIS A 167 13.88 -5.28 7.87
N PHE A 168 12.88 -4.44 8.10
CA PHE A 168 12.40 -4.08 9.43
C PHE A 168 10.99 -4.63 9.67
N ARG A 169 10.70 -4.98 10.91
CA ARG A 169 9.34 -5.27 11.35
C ARG A 169 8.70 -4.02 11.92
N ASP A 170 7.43 -3.81 11.61
CA ASP A 170 6.66 -2.71 12.14
C ASP A 170 6.67 -2.73 13.67
N ARG A 171 7.17 -1.65 14.26
CA ARG A 171 7.33 -1.47 15.69
C ARG A 171 5.99 -1.58 16.44
N TYR A 172 4.92 -1.06 15.86
CA TYR A 172 3.60 -1.13 16.47
C TYR A 172 3.16 -2.60 16.63
N HIS A 173 3.30 -3.41 15.58
CA HIS A 173 2.95 -4.82 15.59
C HIS A 173 3.85 -5.64 16.52
N VAL A 174 5.14 -5.33 16.59
CA VAL A 174 6.06 -5.96 17.57
C VAL A 174 5.62 -5.65 19.00
N HIS A 175 5.37 -4.38 19.33
CA HIS A 175 4.91 -3.99 20.67
C HIS A 175 3.55 -4.59 21.01
N ARG A 176 2.62 -4.64 20.05
CA ARG A 176 1.32 -5.28 20.23
C ARG A 176 1.46 -6.77 20.56
N LYS A 177 2.26 -7.51 19.79
CA LYS A 177 2.54 -8.94 20.04
C LYS A 177 3.18 -9.17 21.41
N ILE A 178 4.10 -8.31 21.84
CA ILE A 178 4.68 -8.36 23.18
C ILE A 178 3.60 -8.17 24.25
N LYS A 179 2.76 -7.15 24.10
CA LYS A 179 1.66 -6.88 25.03
C LYS A 179 0.67 -8.03 25.12
N GLU A 180 0.29 -8.62 24.01
CA GLU A 180 -0.65 -9.75 23.94
C GLU A 180 -0.06 -11.01 24.57
N ARG A 181 1.20 -11.34 24.29
CA ARG A 181 1.84 -12.59 24.73
C ARG A 181 2.39 -12.54 26.15
N LEU A 182 2.77 -11.38 26.65
CA LEU A 182 3.34 -11.18 27.98
C LEU A 182 2.39 -10.42 28.91
N SER A 183 1.08 -10.43 28.64
CA SER A 183 0.06 -9.78 29.48
C SER A 183 0.06 -10.29 30.92
N PHE A 184 0.48 -11.54 31.16
CA PHE A 184 0.58 -12.17 32.47
C PHE A 184 1.86 -11.81 33.25
N VAL A 185 2.87 -11.17 32.61
CA VAL A 185 4.10 -10.70 33.26
C VAL A 185 4.42 -9.25 32.86
N PRO A 186 3.71 -8.24 33.41
CA PRO A 186 3.83 -6.83 32.99
C PRO A 186 5.25 -6.26 33.11
N GLN A 187 6.02 -6.71 34.10
CA GLN A 187 7.39 -6.24 34.29
C GLN A 187 8.31 -6.66 33.13
N LEU A 188 8.20 -7.93 32.68
CA LEU A 188 8.97 -8.43 31.55
C LEU A 188 8.52 -7.75 30.24
N GLN A 189 7.21 -7.54 30.07
CA GLN A 189 6.64 -6.81 28.96
C GLN A 189 7.27 -5.42 28.80
N ASN A 190 7.34 -4.64 29.91
CA ASN A 190 7.91 -3.30 29.90
C ASN A 190 9.41 -3.32 29.61
N ARG A 191 10.16 -4.26 30.21
CA ARG A 191 11.60 -4.42 29.94
C ARG A 191 11.86 -4.72 28.46
N MET A 192 11.14 -5.66 27.86
CA MET A 192 11.30 -5.99 26.44
C MET A 192 10.98 -4.80 25.53
N ILE A 193 9.91 -4.07 25.83
CA ILE A 193 9.55 -2.88 25.05
C ILE A 193 10.65 -1.83 25.15
N GLN A 194 11.19 -1.56 26.32
CA GLN A 194 12.29 -0.63 26.54
C GLN A 194 13.58 -1.06 25.83
N ALA A 195 13.95 -2.36 25.96
CA ALA A 195 15.14 -2.89 25.29
C ALA A 195 15.07 -2.74 23.76
N ILE A 196 13.91 -3.03 23.14
CA ILE A 196 13.68 -2.83 21.72
C ILE A 196 13.75 -1.32 21.35
N GLN A 197 13.19 -0.45 22.20
CA GLN A 197 13.21 1.00 21.97
C GLN A 197 14.61 1.59 21.95
N HIS A 198 15.50 1.03 22.78
CA HIS A 198 16.89 1.49 22.94
C HIS A 198 17.90 0.62 22.19
N TYR A 199 17.43 -0.34 21.38
CA TYR A 199 18.28 -1.28 20.61
C TYR A 199 19.21 -2.14 21.49
N HIS A 200 18.77 -2.45 22.72
CA HIS A 200 19.51 -3.32 23.66
C HIS A 200 19.20 -4.79 23.39
N TRP A 201 19.70 -5.33 22.27
CA TRP A 201 19.43 -6.69 21.82
C TRP A 201 19.81 -7.81 22.78
N PRO A 202 20.85 -7.70 23.63
CA PRO A 202 21.16 -8.74 24.60
C PRO A 202 20.06 -8.98 25.66
N GLU A 203 19.12 -8.04 25.81
CA GLU A 203 18.02 -8.13 26.77
C GLU A 203 16.69 -8.59 26.13
N VAL A 204 16.64 -8.77 24.81
CA VAL A 204 15.47 -9.22 24.05
C VAL A 204 15.58 -10.69 23.73
#